data_5f464fb375452c8891a83c8afa622c9d
#
_entry.id   5f464fb375452c8891a83c8afa622c9d
#
_cell.length_a   1.000
_cell.length_b   1.000
_cell.length_c   1.000
_cell.angle_alpha   90.00
_cell.angle_beta   90.00
_cell.angle_gamma   90.00
#
_symmetry.space_group_name_H-M   'P 1'
#
loop_
_entity.id
_entity.type
_entity.pdbx_description
1 polymer ?
#
loop_
_entity_poly.entity_id
_entity_poly.type
_entity_poly.pdbx_seq_one_letter_code
_entity_poly.pdbx_strand_id
1 'polypeptide(L)'
;MKSTSTMHAVVATLIAAAALSFAVPAVAEIDAEAATALAKKNDCFKCHAIDKTKKGPSYKKIAAKYKDKPDGVEKLIKNFTTGPKVKLEDGTEEDHKIINTKDAKEQKNLAEWILSQ
;
A
#
# COMPACT_ATOMS: atom_id res chain seq x y z
N MET A 1 49.02 52.62 -43.68
CA MET A 1 49.00 51.54 -42.65
C MET A 1 47.60 51.16 -42.42
N LYS A 2 47.24 50.02 -42.94
CA LYS A 2 45.85 49.51 -42.77
C LYS A 2 45.86 48.49 -41.66
N SER A 3 45.21 48.83 -40.55
CA SER A 3 44.96 47.90 -39.42
C SER A 3 43.72 47.06 -39.75
N THR A 4 43.91 45.78 -39.97
CA THR A 4 42.82 44.83 -40.14
C THR A 4 42.41 44.29 -38.74
N SER A 5 41.32 44.81 -38.26
CA SER A 5 40.71 44.31 -37.03
C SER A 5 39.93 43.00 -37.33
N THR A 6 40.45 41.90 -36.84
CA THR A 6 39.82 40.61 -37.00
C THR A 6 38.79 40.45 -35.86
N MET A 7 37.51 40.57 -36.17
CA MET A 7 36.43 40.27 -35.27
C MET A 7 36.32 38.75 -35.09
N HIS A 8 36.65 38.27 -33.90
CA HIS A 8 36.35 36.88 -33.52
C HIS A 8 34.92 36.81 -33.04
N ALA A 9 34.06 36.17 -33.85
CA ALA A 9 32.71 35.81 -33.44
C ALA A 9 32.81 34.62 -32.49
N VAL A 10 32.51 34.86 -31.20
CA VAL A 10 32.34 33.80 -30.23
C VAL A 10 30.93 33.26 -30.38
N VAL A 11 30.80 32.09 -30.98
CA VAL A 11 29.54 31.34 -31.02
C VAL A 11 29.36 30.68 -29.66
N ALA A 12 28.52 31.27 -28.83
CA ALA A 12 28.09 30.65 -27.57
C ALA A 12 27.02 29.59 -27.87
N THR A 13 27.44 28.34 -27.84
CA THR A 13 26.53 27.21 -27.98
C THR A 13 25.80 27.01 -26.62
N LEU A 14 24.54 27.42 -26.54
CA LEU A 14 23.66 27.13 -25.44
C LEU A 14 23.25 25.66 -25.51
N ILE A 15 23.88 24.82 -24.69
CA ILE A 15 23.41 23.43 -24.46
C ILE A 15 22.24 23.52 -23.51
N ALA A 16 21.04 23.42 -24.05
CA ALA A 16 19.82 23.23 -23.23
C ALA A 16 19.82 21.79 -22.70
N ALA A 17 20.21 21.61 -21.44
CA ALA A 17 20.04 20.36 -20.74
C ALA A 17 18.55 20.17 -20.44
N ALA A 18 17.86 19.36 -21.25
CA ALA A 18 16.52 18.91 -20.96
C ALA A 18 16.58 17.95 -19.77
N ALA A 19 16.23 18.45 -18.57
CA ALA A 19 16.05 17.60 -17.40
C ALA A 19 14.75 16.78 -17.62
N LEU A 20 14.91 15.51 -17.98
CA LEU A 20 13.82 14.54 -17.99
C LEU A 20 13.44 14.26 -16.53
N SER A 21 12.42 14.98 -16.04
CA SER A 21 11.81 14.71 -14.77
C SER A 21 10.95 13.44 -14.93
N PHE A 22 11.49 12.31 -14.48
CA PHE A 22 10.68 11.10 -14.32
C PHE A 22 9.74 11.34 -13.13
N ALA A 23 8.45 11.54 -13.43
CA ALA A 23 7.41 11.56 -12.39
C ALA A 23 7.31 10.15 -11.83
N VAL A 24 7.86 9.92 -10.63
CA VAL A 24 7.59 8.69 -9.86
C VAL A 24 6.13 8.79 -9.43
N PRO A 25 5.27 7.79 -9.76
CA PRO A 25 3.90 7.81 -9.28
C PRO A 25 3.93 7.86 -7.75
N ALA A 26 3.25 8.87 -7.18
CA ALA A 26 3.11 8.97 -5.73
C ALA A 26 2.32 7.77 -5.24
N VAL A 27 2.97 6.86 -4.51
CA VAL A 27 2.28 5.81 -3.76
C VAL A 27 1.56 6.51 -2.61
N ALA A 28 0.24 6.33 -2.49
CA ALA A 28 -0.52 6.88 -1.38
C ALA A 28 0.06 6.33 -0.07
N GLU A 29 0.38 7.23 0.87
CA GLU A 29 0.86 6.85 2.19
C GLU A 29 -0.26 6.11 2.96
N ILE A 30 0.11 5.05 3.69
CA ILE A 30 -0.81 4.29 4.51
C ILE A 30 -1.26 5.14 5.70
N ASP A 31 -2.56 5.36 5.83
CA ASP A 31 -3.16 5.99 7.00
C ASP A 31 -3.42 4.91 8.06
N ALA A 32 -2.46 4.73 8.95
CA ALA A 32 -2.52 3.73 10.02
C ALA A 32 -3.61 4.03 11.06
N GLU A 33 -3.91 5.30 11.32
CA GLU A 33 -4.97 5.70 12.24
C GLU A 33 -6.34 5.32 11.68
N ALA A 34 -6.62 5.70 10.43
CA ALA A 34 -7.87 5.35 9.77
C ALA A 34 -8.03 3.83 9.63
N ALA A 35 -6.97 3.10 9.27
CA ALA A 35 -7.01 1.64 9.18
C ALA A 35 -7.31 0.98 10.53
N THR A 36 -6.65 1.44 11.59
CA THR A 36 -6.88 0.92 12.95
C THR A 36 -8.29 1.23 13.44
N ALA A 37 -8.80 2.43 13.16
CA ALA A 37 -10.17 2.82 13.52
C ALA A 37 -11.20 1.95 12.78
N LEU A 38 -10.99 1.69 11.49
CA LEU A 38 -11.85 0.81 10.70
C LEU A 38 -11.82 -0.62 11.22
N ALA A 39 -10.65 -1.14 11.55
CA ALA A 39 -10.51 -2.48 12.13
C ALA A 39 -11.22 -2.60 13.50
N LYS A 40 -11.10 -1.61 14.37
CA LYS A 40 -11.83 -1.56 15.65
C LYS A 40 -13.34 -1.52 15.45
N LYS A 41 -13.82 -0.66 14.56
CA LYS A 41 -15.25 -0.53 14.24
C LYS A 41 -15.87 -1.84 13.73
N ASN A 42 -15.08 -2.65 13.06
CA ASN A 42 -15.51 -3.96 12.53
C ASN A 42 -15.12 -5.14 13.41
N ASP A 43 -14.74 -4.93 14.65
CA ASP A 43 -14.38 -5.98 15.62
C ASP A 43 -13.24 -6.90 15.19
N CYS A 44 -12.37 -6.46 14.26
CA CYS A 44 -11.26 -7.28 13.74
C CYS A 44 -10.34 -7.76 14.87
N PHE A 45 -10.14 -6.94 15.89
CA PHE A 45 -9.26 -7.25 17.03
C PHE A 45 -9.85 -8.28 18.01
N LYS A 46 -11.11 -8.70 17.84
CA LYS A 46 -11.66 -9.85 18.58
C LYS A 46 -11.02 -11.16 18.15
N CYS A 47 -10.63 -11.26 16.87
CA CYS A 47 -10.04 -12.47 16.28
C CYS A 47 -8.56 -12.32 15.92
N HIS A 48 -8.10 -11.10 15.66
CA HIS A 48 -6.71 -10.82 15.28
C HIS A 48 -6.02 -9.92 16.30
N ALA A 49 -4.74 -10.16 16.54
CA ALA A 49 -3.85 -9.22 17.19
C ALA A 49 -2.72 -8.85 16.23
N ILE A 50 -1.93 -7.83 16.56
CA ILE A 50 -0.81 -7.41 15.71
C ILE A 50 0.25 -8.51 15.60
N ASP A 51 0.67 -9.07 16.72
CA ASP A 51 1.85 -9.93 16.85
C ASP A 51 1.59 -11.31 17.45
N LYS A 52 0.38 -11.60 17.88
CA LYS A 52 0.02 -12.90 18.45
C LYS A 52 -1.24 -13.49 17.84
N THR A 53 -1.28 -14.80 17.75
CA THR A 53 -2.45 -15.55 17.33
C THR A 53 -3.55 -15.50 18.41
N LYS A 54 -4.78 -15.27 17.98
CA LYS A 54 -6.01 -15.37 18.79
C LYS A 54 -6.91 -16.44 18.16
N LYS A 55 -8.18 -16.14 17.90
CA LYS A 55 -9.05 -17.01 17.11
C LYS A 55 -8.58 -17.13 15.66
N GLY A 56 -8.03 -16.05 15.12
CA GLY A 56 -7.39 -15.99 13.81
C GLY A 56 -5.91 -15.67 13.91
N PRO A 57 -5.19 -15.69 12.77
CA PRO A 57 -3.77 -15.39 12.71
C PRO A 57 -3.47 -13.93 13.10
N SER A 58 -2.26 -13.68 13.61
CA SER A 58 -1.79 -12.31 13.82
C SER A 58 -1.67 -11.55 12.48
N TYR A 59 -1.76 -10.23 12.52
CA TYR A 59 -1.52 -9.42 11.32
C TYR A 59 -0.10 -9.58 10.77
N LYS A 60 0.90 -9.77 11.63
CA LYS A 60 2.27 -10.11 11.20
C LYS A 60 2.33 -11.43 10.42
N LYS A 61 1.59 -12.44 10.84
CA LYS A 61 1.48 -13.71 10.10
C LYS A 61 0.80 -13.51 8.73
N ILE A 62 -0.26 -12.73 8.69
CA ILE A 62 -0.96 -12.39 7.44
C ILE A 62 -0.02 -11.63 6.50
N ALA A 63 0.68 -10.62 7.02
CA ALA A 63 1.66 -9.86 6.25
C ALA A 63 2.77 -10.76 5.69
N ALA A 64 3.36 -11.63 6.51
CA ALA A 64 4.38 -12.56 6.06
C ALA A 64 3.90 -13.48 4.93
N LYS A 65 2.63 -13.86 4.93
CA LYS A 65 2.04 -14.72 3.90
C LYS A 65 1.76 -14.00 2.58
N TYR A 66 1.39 -12.73 2.64
CA TYR A 66 0.80 -12.04 1.47
C TYR A 66 1.59 -10.82 0.97
N LYS A 67 2.47 -10.20 1.76
CA LYS A 67 3.15 -8.94 1.39
C LYS A 67 3.96 -9.02 0.09
N ASP A 68 4.55 -10.17 -0.20
CA ASP A 68 5.37 -10.36 -1.39
C ASP A 68 4.59 -10.95 -2.58
N LYS A 69 3.27 -11.11 -2.43
CA LYS A 69 2.40 -11.59 -3.50
C LYS A 69 1.85 -10.40 -4.30
N PRO A 70 1.89 -10.44 -5.62
CA PRO A 70 1.40 -9.33 -6.46
C PRO A 70 -0.09 -9.05 -6.28
N ASP A 71 -0.87 -10.03 -5.85
CA ASP A 71 -2.32 -9.96 -5.59
C ASP A 71 -2.65 -9.96 -4.08
N GLY A 72 -1.67 -9.66 -3.23
CA GLY A 72 -1.84 -9.72 -1.77
C GLY A 72 -2.92 -8.76 -1.26
N VAL A 73 -2.95 -7.52 -1.74
CA VAL A 73 -3.97 -6.52 -1.38
C VAL A 73 -5.36 -6.99 -1.79
N GLU A 74 -5.53 -7.44 -3.03
CA GLU A 74 -6.81 -7.91 -3.56
C GLU A 74 -7.32 -9.14 -2.79
N LYS A 75 -6.44 -10.04 -2.41
CA LYS A 75 -6.80 -11.22 -1.60
C LYS A 75 -7.31 -10.83 -0.22
N LEU A 76 -6.68 -9.87 0.45
CA LEU A 76 -7.16 -9.37 1.71
C LEU A 76 -8.52 -8.68 1.56
N ILE A 77 -8.66 -7.80 0.57
CA ILE A 77 -9.94 -7.12 0.29
C ILE A 77 -11.04 -8.14 0.04
N LYS A 78 -10.80 -9.13 -0.82
CA LYS A 78 -11.76 -10.20 -1.09
C LYS A 78 -12.15 -10.93 0.19
N ASN A 79 -11.20 -11.24 1.06
CA ASN A 79 -11.46 -11.96 2.31
C ASN A 79 -12.41 -11.18 3.23
N PHE A 80 -12.15 -9.91 3.50
CA PHE A 80 -12.97 -9.12 4.41
C PHE A 80 -14.19 -8.44 3.76
N THR A 81 -14.40 -8.61 2.46
CA THR A 81 -15.60 -8.11 1.76
C THR A 81 -16.57 -9.21 1.34
N THR A 82 -16.11 -10.44 1.19
CA THR A 82 -16.96 -11.58 0.81
C THR A 82 -17.27 -12.54 1.96
N GLY A 83 -16.49 -12.49 3.04
CA GLY A 83 -16.70 -13.31 4.24
C GLY A 83 -16.61 -14.82 3.99
N PRO A 84 -15.52 -15.33 3.39
CA PRO A 84 -15.39 -16.77 3.15
C PRO A 84 -15.32 -17.56 4.45
N LYS A 85 -15.61 -18.87 4.39
CA LYS A 85 -15.36 -19.76 5.52
C LYS A 85 -13.88 -19.81 5.84
N VAL A 86 -13.55 -19.65 7.11
CA VAL A 86 -12.21 -19.70 7.65
C VAL A 86 -12.13 -20.72 8.78
N LYS A 87 -10.99 -21.40 8.85
CA LYS A 87 -10.70 -22.33 9.93
C LYS A 87 -10.04 -21.56 11.08
N LEU A 88 -10.61 -21.71 12.27
CA LEU A 88 -10.08 -21.11 13.49
C LEU A 88 -8.97 -21.98 14.09
N GLU A 89 -8.24 -21.43 15.05
CA GLU A 89 -7.14 -22.12 15.74
C GLU A 89 -7.58 -23.38 16.50
N ASP A 90 -8.83 -23.42 16.96
CA ASP A 90 -9.44 -24.60 17.62
C ASP A 90 -9.92 -25.68 16.65
N GLY A 91 -9.75 -25.46 15.34
CA GLY A 91 -10.17 -26.38 14.27
C GLY A 91 -11.63 -26.22 13.83
N THR A 92 -12.42 -25.37 14.47
CA THR A 92 -13.77 -25.04 14.01
C THR A 92 -13.75 -24.11 12.80
N GLU A 93 -14.86 -24.02 12.10
CA GLU A 93 -15.02 -23.14 10.94
C GLU A 93 -16.15 -22.14 11.19
N GLU A 94 -15.92 -20.90 10.74
CA GLU A 94 -16.96 -19.87 10.70
C GLU A 94 -16.79 -18.97 9.49
N ASP A 95 -17.82 -18.21 9.15
CA ASP A 95 -17.74 -17.22 8.09
C ASP A 95 -16.91 -16.02 8.59
N HIS A 96 -15.92 -15.61 7.78
CA HIS A 96 -15.14 -14.42 8.10
C HIS A 96 -16.03 -13.18 8.08
N LYS A 97 -15.81 -12.28 9.04
CA LYS A 97 -16.61 -11.06 9.13
C LYS A 97 -16.43 -10.19 7.90
N ILE A 98 -17.53 -9.64 7.41
CA ILE A 98 -17.56 -8.66 6.33
C ILE A 98 -17.51 -7.27 6.96
N ILE A 99 -16.57 -6.43 6.49
CA ILE A 99 -16.48 -5.05 6.96
C ILE A 99 -17.63 -4.19 6.41
N ASN A 100 -18.01 -3.17 7.15
CA ASN A 100 -19.21 -2.37 6.89
C ASN A 100 -18.97 -1.16 5.96
N THR A 101 -17.82 -1.05 5.31
CA THR A 101 -17.55 -0.02 4.31
C THR A 101 -17.48 -0.60 2.90
N LYS A 102 -18.01 0.15 1.94
CA LYS A 102 -17.89 -0.13 0.50
C LYS A 102 -16.93 0.84 -0.19
N ASP A 103 -16.29 1.72 0.56
CA ASP A 103 -15.29 2.64 0.02
C ASP A 103 -14.01 1.89 -0.33
N ALA A 104 -13.67 1.88 -1.62
CA ALA A 104 -12.50 1.17 -2.12
C ALA A 104 -11.18 1.72 -1.56
N LYS A 105 -11.11 3.00 -1.22
CA LYS A 105 -9.92 3.61 -0.63
C LYS A 105 -9.72 3.16 0.80
N GLU A 106 -10.78 3.10 1.60
CA GLU A 106 -10.73 2.58 2.96
C GLU A 106 -10.36 1.11 2.98
N GLN A 107 -10.94 0.30 2.08
CA GLN A 107 -10.62 -1.12 1.95
C GLN A 107 -9.16 -1.33 1.59
N LYS A 108 -8.65 -0.58 0.62
CA LYS A 108 -7.25 -0.66 0.19
C LYS A 108 -6.31 -0.23 1.31
N ASN A 109 -6.59 0.88 1.99
CA ASN A 109 -5.80 1.37 3.11
C ASN A 109 -5.72 0.35 4.24
N LEU A 110 -6.84 -0.30 4.59
CA LEU A 110 -6.86 -1.37 5.59
C LEU A 110 -5.99 -2.56 5.16
N ALA A 111 -6.11 -3.02 3.92
CA ALA A 111 -5.32 -4.14 3.40
C ALA A 111 -3.82 -3.81 3.41
N GLU A 112 -3.43 -2.64 2.93
CA GLU A 112 -2.04 -2.19 2.90
C GLU A 112 -1.47 -2.03 4.32
N TRP A 113 -2.26 -1.50 5.25
CA TRP A 113 -1.87 -1.41 6.65
C TRP A 113 -1.63 -2.80 7.28
N ILE A 114 -2.51 -3.77 7.04
CA ILE A 114 -2.32 -5.16 7.50
C ILE A 114 -1.02 -5.74 6.93
N LEU A 115 -0.75 -5.53 5.64
CA LEU A 115 0.46 -6.03 4.98
C LEU A 115 1.74 -5.33 5.45
N SER A 116 1.63 -4.16 6.08
CA SER A 116 2.76 -3.41 6.63
C SER A 116 3.20 -3.87 8.03
N GLN A 117 2.51 -4.81 8.65
CA GLN A 117 2.81 -5.29 10.01
C GLN A 117 4.00 -6.30 10.06
#